data_8072defae2bbfe2c7fed234530beb2a7
#
_entry.id   8072defae2bbfe2c7fed234530beb2a7
#
_cell.length_a   1.000
_cell.length_b   1.000
_cell.length_c   1.000
_cell.angle_alpha   90.00
_cell.angle_beta   90.00
_cell.angle_gamma   90.00
#
_symmetry.space_group_name_H-M   'P 1'
#
loop_
_entity.id
_entity.type
_entity.pdbx_description
1 polymer ?
#
loop_
_entity_poly.entity_id
_entity_poly.type
_entity_poly.pdbx_seq_one_letter_code
_entity_poly.pdbx_strand_id
1 'polypeptide(L)'
;MILSCQNINKSFVTDDVLKDVSFHLEEREKAALIGPNGAGKSTLLKIIMQEMPADSGEVIVAKGKTLGYLAQHQEVSGDNTIYGELLSVKQYLLDMEEKIRTMEQQMKTLTGRELDELLASYSRLTHQFELEGGYACRSEVVGVLKGLGFEEEDFSRKIGTLSGGQKTRVALGRLLLSNPDIILLDEPTNNLDMESIAWLETYLINYKGAVFIVSHDRYFLDRVVTKVVEIDRGHVRTFMGNYSAYAEKKAMIRDAEYKAWLNQQQEIKHQEEVIAKLKSFNREKSIKRAESREKMLDKIDVLDKPVEENVEMHLELKPRVVSGNDVLTVKNLAKAFPQQELFSNVDFSVKRGERVAIIGANGTGKTTILKILNGLVEPDAGEIELGSKVQIGYYDQEHHVLHMEKTIFEEISDEYPYLTNTEIRNVLAAFLFTGDDVFKLISALSGGERGRVSLAKLMLSEANFLILDEPTNHLDIVSKEILEQALKHYTGTVLYVSHDRYFINQTATRILELTNQAMVNYIGNYDYYLEKKEELTQIYAPKEEEAVADVSASATKLDWKQQKEEQARLRKRENDLKKTEAEIEKLETRDGEIDEEMAQPEIAVNVVECVRLSKEKAAIAEKLEELYAKWEELA
;
A
#
# COMPACT_ATOMS: atom_id res chain seq x y z
N MET A 1 -19.31 -1.60 -19.07
CA MET A 1 -18.82 -0.25 -18.68
C MET A 1 -19.83 0.35 -17.69
N ILE A 2 -19.36 0.64 -16.47
CA ILE A 2 -20.20 1.20 -15.40
C ILE A 2 -19.91 2.70 -15.16
N LEU A 3 -18.65 3.13 -15.36
CA LEU A 3 -18.18 4.50 -15.28
C LEU A 3 -17.26 4.79 -16.47
N SER A 4 -17.38 5.97 -17.09
CA SER A 4 -16.49 6.45 -18.15
C SER A 4 -16.19 7.92 -17.94
N CYS A 5 -14.92 8.27 -17.98
CA CYS A 5 -14.43 9.65 -18.07
C CYS A 5 -13.93 9.86 -19.50
N GLN A 6 -14.33 10.96 -20.15
CA GLN A 6 -13.97 11.27 -21.54
C GLN A 6 -13.44 12.69 -21.63
N ASN A 7 -12.19 12.82 -22.06
CA ASN A 7 -11.49 14.08 -22.35
C ASN A 7 -11.63 15.11 -21.22
N ILE A 8 -11.50 14.66 -19.96
CA ILE A 8 -11.60 15.54 -18.78
C ILE A 8 -10.38 16.45 -18.72
N ASN A 9 -10.65 17.76 -18.71
CA ASN A 9 -9.64 18.80 -18.49
C ASN A 9 -10.00 19.61 -17.26
N LYS A 10 -8.97 19.98 -16.47
CA LYS A 10 -9.11 20.84 -15.30
C LYS A 10 -7.86 21.65 -15.06
N SER A 11 -8.03 22.96 -14.95
CA SER A 11 -6.97 23.92 -14.65
C SER A 11 -7.32 24.73 -13.41
N PHE A 12 -6.31 25.15 -12.65
CA PHE A 12 -6.43 26.09 -11.55
C PHE A 12 -5.51 27.27 -11.80
N VAL A 13 -6.09 28.44 -12.05
CA VAL A 13 -5.41 29.72 -12.32
C VAL A 13 -4.40 29.62 -13.48
N THR A 14 -3.21 29.06 -13.23
CA THR A 14 -2.12 28.91 -14.21
C THR A 14 -1.70 27.47 -14.47
N ASP A 15 -2.15 26.54 -13.61
CA ASP A 15 -1.67 25.17 -13.64
C ASP A 15 -2.73 24.21 -14.21
N ASP A 16 -2.41 23.56 -15.32
CA ASP A 16 -3.22 22.52 -15.92
C ASP A 16 -3.00 21.21 -15.17
N VAL A 17 -3.96 20.86 -14.31
CA VAL A 17 -3.86 19.68 -13.44
C VAL A 17 -4.29 18.39 -14.15
N LEU A 18 -5.34 18.45 -14.97
CA LEU A 18 -5.80 17.31 -15.77
C LEU A 18 -5.88 17.73 -17.24
N LYS A 19 -5.31 16.89 -18.12
CA LYS A 19 -5.20 17.13 -19.56
C LYS A 19 -5.71 15.90 -20.32
N ASP A 20 -6.87 16.05 -20.94
CA ASP A 20 -7.46 15.05 -21.84
C ASP A 20 -7.60 13.66 -21.22
N VAL A 21 -7.99 13.64 -19.93
CA VAL A 21 -8.08 12.42 -19.12
C VAL A 21 -9.23 11.55 -19.60
N SER A 22 -8.92 10.35 -20.09
CA SER A 22 -9.91 9.40 -20.60
C SER A 22 -9.63 7.99 -20.08
N PHE A 23 -10.61 7.39 -19.40
CA PHE A 23 -10.58 6.00 -18.94
C PHE A 23 -11.99 5.52 -18.64
N HIS A 24 -12.13 4.21 -18.42
CA HIS A 24 -13.41 3.60 -18.07
C HIS A 24 -13.22 2.50 -17.01
N LEU A 25 -14.30 2.20 -16.30
CA LEU A 25 -14.41 1.06 -15.38
C LEU A 25 -15.52 0.12 -15.84
N GLU A 26 -15.25 -1.18 -15.75
CA GLU A 26 -16.23 -2.23 -15.99
C GLU A 26 -16.93 -2.65 -14.69
N GLU A 27 -18.03 -3.37 -14.82
CA GLU A 27 -18.70 -3.95 -13.65
C GLU A 27 -17.77 -4.92 -12.92
N ARG A 28 -17.76 -4.85 -11.59
CA ARG A 28 -16.91 -5.66 -10.70
C ARG A 28 -15.40 -5.43 -10.86
N GLU A 29 -14.97 -4.51 -11.71
CA GLU A 29 -13.56 -4.20 -11.88
C GLU A 29 -13.00 -3.50 -10.64
N LYS A 30 -11.77 -3.84 -10.26
CA LYS A 30 -11.01 -3.23 -9.18
C LYS A 30 -9.87 -2.45 -9.79
N ALA A 31 -9.96 -1.13 -9.79
CA ALA A 31 -8.93 -0.29 -10.40
C ALA A 31 -8.29 0.64 -9.38
N ALA A 32 -6.99 0.86 -9.53
CA ALA A 32 -6.24 1.85 -8.76
C ALA A 32 -6.03 3.12 -9.58
N LEU A 33 -6.07 4.28 -8.91
CA LEU A 33 -5.61 5.56 -9.43
C LEU A 33 -4.32 5.93 -8.72
N ILE A 34 -3.22 5.97 -9.45
CA ILE A 34 -1.90 6.27 -8.91
C ILE A 34 -1.26 7.49 -9.57
N GLY A 35 -0.26 8.06 -8.94
CA GLY A 35 0.48 9.23 -9.43
C GLY A 35 1.11 9.99 -8.27
N PRO A 36 2.05 10.91 -8.54
CA PRO A 36 2.70 11.71 -7.50
C PRO A 36 1.69 12.59 -6.74
N ASN A 37 2.11 13.10 -5.59
CA ASN A 37 1.30 14.08 -4.86
C ASN A 37 1.14 15.35 -5.70
N GLY A 38 -0.09 15.90 -5.70
CA GLY A 38 -0.42 17.06 -6.55
C GLY A 38 -0.79 16.73 -8.00
N ALA A 39 -0.66 15.48 -8.46
CA ALA A 39 -1.00 15.09 -9.84
C ALA A 39 -2.49 15.19 -10.22
N GLY A 40 -3.37 15.55 -9.26
CA GLY A 40 -4.80 15.73 -9.53
C GLY A 40 -5.68 14.52 -9.21
N LYS A 41 -5.19 13.52 -8.46
CA LYS A 41 -5.95 12.33 -8.07
C LYS A 41 -7.27 12.66 -7.37
N SER A 42 -7.21 13.42 -6.27
CA SER A 42 -8.41 13.83 -5.52
C SER A 42 -9.29 14.83 -6.31
N THR A 43 -8.70 15.62 -7.20
CA THR A 43 -9.44 16.50 -8.13
C THR A 43 -10.28 15.65 -9.08
N LEU A 44 -9.71 14.59 -9.65
CA LEU A 44 -10.43 13.67 -10.54
C LEU A 44 -11.56 12.96 -9.80
N LEU A 45 -11.34 12.49 -8.55
CA LEU A 45 -12.40 11.87 -7.74
C LEU A 45 -13.55 12.85 -7.48
N LYS A 46 -13.26 14.12 -7.14
CA LYS A 46 -14.28 15.15 -6.94
C LYS A 46 -15.07 15.47 -8.21
N ILE A 47 -14.41 15.42 -9.37
CA ILE A 47 -15.08 15.59 -10.66
C ILE A 47 -16.03 14.40 -10.93
N ILE A 48 -15.58 13.17 -10.67
CA ILE A 48 -16.42 11.96 -10.80
C ILE A 48 -17.64 12.04 -9.88
N MET A 49 -17.47 12.54 -8.65
CA MET A 49 -18.54 12.75 -7.68
C MET A 49 -19.44 13.96 -8.00
N GLN A 50 -19.12 14.74 -9.04
CA GLN A 50 -19.80 15.99 -9.39
C GLN A 50 -19.74 17.06 -8.28
N GLU A 51 -18.81 16.95 -7.35
CA GLU A 51 -18.52 17.96 -6.33
C GLU A 51 -17.73 19.15 -6.92
N MET A 52 -17.04 18.90 -8.05
CA MET A 52 -16.27 19.90 -8.78
C MET A 52 -16.57 19.77 -10.28
N PRO A 53 -16.87 20.89 -11.00
CA PRO A 53 -17.04 20.83 -12.44
C PRO A 53 -15.70 20.67 -13.15
N ALA A 54 -15.66 19.83 -14.20
CA ALA A 54 -14.58 19.84 -15.18
C ALA A 54 -14.65 21.10 -16.04
N ASP A 55 -13.52 21.55 -16.58
CA ASP A 55 -13.49 22.69 -17.51
C ASP A 55 -13.93 22.24 -18.90
N SER A 56 -13.65 20.98 -19.26
CA SER A 56 -14.19 20.30 -20.45
C SER A 56 -14.19 18.78 -20.25
N GLY A 57 -14.89 18.06 -21.14
CA GLY A 57 -15.09 16.63 -21.04
C GLY A 57 -16.32 16.26 -20.23
N GLU A 58 -16.59 14.98 -20.11
CA GLU A 58 -17.77 14.47 -19.39
C GLU A 58 -17.48 13.19 -18.59
N VAL A 59 -18.24 13.03 -17.51
CA VAL A 59 -18.27 11.82 -16.70
C VAL A 59 -19.62 11.12 -16.90
N ILE A 60 -19.59 9.89 -17.37
CA ILE A 60 -20.77 9.08 -17.66
C ILE A 60 -20.85 7.92 -16.67
N VAL A 61 -21.87 7.91 -15.83
CA VAL A 61 -22.24 6.79 -14.97
C VAL A 61 -23.41 6.04 -15.57
N ALA A 62 -23.37 4.72 -15.57
CA ALA A 62 -24.45 3.89 -16.12
C ALA A 62 -25.77 4.17 -15.38
N LYS A 63 -26.87 4.22 -16.15
CA LYS A 63 -28.18 4.60 -15.62
C LYS A 63 -28.64 3.66 -14.49
N GLY A 64 -29.07 4.24 -13.38
CA GLY A 64 -29.57 3.52 -12.22
C GLY A 64 -28.50 2.94 -11.31
N LYS A 65 -27.22 3.25 -11.55
CA LYS A 65 -26.10 2.85 -10.71
C LYS A 65 -25.81 3.90 -9.65
N THR A 66 -25.45 3.42 -8.46
CA THR A 66 -25.16 4.26 -7.29
C THR A 66 -23.65 4.41 -7.10
N LEU A 67 -23.24 5.61 -6.73
CA LEU A 67 -21.85 5.96 -6.39
C LEU A 67 -21.73 6.19 -4.89
N GLY A 68 -20.66 5.61 -4.31
CA GLY A 68 -20.25 5.89 -2.94
C GLY A 68 -18.83 6.39 -2.90
N TYR A 69 -18.53 7.37 -2.05
CA TYR A 69 -17.22 8.00 -1.95
C TYR A 69 -16.75 8.11 -0.51
N LEU A 70 -15.51 7.73 -0.26
CA LEU A 70 -14.79 8.02 0.97
C LEU A 70 -13.72 9.09 0.68
N ALA A 71 -13.95 10.30 1.19
CA ALA A 71 -12.97 11.37 1.12
C ALA A 71 -11.89 11.20 2.21
N GLN A 72 -10.69 11.68 1.94
CA GLN A 72 -9.55 11.63 2.87
C GLN A 72 -9.86 12.28 4.23
N HIS A 73 -10.69 13.33 4.25
CA HIS A 73 -11.18 14.00 5.45
C HIS A 73 -12.71 14.06 5.41
N GLN A 74 -13.35 13.05 5.93
CA GLN A 74 -14.80 13.02 6.04
C GLN A 74 -15.19 13.22 7.51
N GLU A 75 -15.87 14.33 7.81
CA GLU A 75 -16.41 14.59 9.13
C GLU A 75 -17.74 13.83 9.31
N VAL A 76 -17.70 12.79 10.13
CA VAL A 76 -18.92 12.21 10.69
C VAL A 76 -19.20 12.96 11.98
N SER A 77 -20.26 13.76 11.99
CA SER A 77 -20.72 14.51 13.17
C SER A 77 -22.07 13.97 13.61
N GLY A 78 -22.25 13.76 14.91
CA GLY A 78 -23.53 13.32 15.47
C GLY A 78 -23.41 12.86 16.92
N ASP A 79 -24.56 12.81 17.59
CA ASP A 79 -24.71 12.29 18.97
C ASP A 79 -24.91 10.77 19.01
N ASN A 80 -24.94 10.11 17.83
CA ASN A 80 -25.13 8.67 17.72
C ASN A 80 -23.94 7.90 18.28
N THR A 81 -24.19 6.67 18.71
CA THR A 81 -23.14 5.69 19.00
C THR A 81 -22.54 5.16 17.70
N ILE A 82 -21.34 4.60 17.75
CA ILE A 82 -20.68 3.98 16.58
C ILE A 82 -21.60 2.93 15.95
N TYR A 83 -22.12 2.03 16.76
CA TYR A 83 -23.05 0.98 16.29
C TYR A 83 -24.35 1.57 15.71
N GLY A 84 -24.95 2.54 16.39
CA GLY A 84 -26.18 3.19 15.92
C GLY A 84 -26.00 3.90 14.58
N GLU A 85 -24.85 4.54 14.36
CA GLU A 85 -24.53 5.21 13.10
C GLU A 85 -24.42 4.24 11.93
N LEU A 86 -23.71 3.12 12.11
CA LEU A 86 -23.62 2.11 11.06
C LEU A 86 -24.96 1.41 10.81
N LEU A 87 -25.71 1.13 11.86
CA LEU A 87 -27.03 0.53 11.76
C LEU A 87 -28.03 1.43 11.03
N SER A 88 -27.92 2.76 11.17
CA SER A 88 -28.78 3.73 10.49
C SER A 88 -28.72 3.64 8.96
N VAL A 89 -27.62 3.16 8.39
CA VAL A 89 -27.48 2.89 6.93
C VAL A 89 -28.51 1.87 6.45
N LYS A 90 -28.88 0.94 7.33
CA LYS A 90 -29.87 -0.12 7.06
C LYS A 90 -31.24 0.19 7.69
N GLN A 91 -31.54 1.49 7.97
CA GLN A 91 -32.78 1.90 8.64
C GLN A 91 -34.02 1.35 7.93
N TYR A 92 -34.00 1.30 6.60
CA TYR A 92 -35.13 0.76 5.81
C TYR A 92 -35.43 -0.72 6.14
N LEU A 93 -34.42 -1.53 6.47
CA LEU A 93 -34.63 -2.92 6.92
C LEU A 93 -35.23 -2.98 8.32
N LEU A 94 -34.79 -2.08 9.22
CA LEU A 94 -35.38 -1.98 10.55
C LEU A 94 -36.85 -1.55 10.49
N ASP A 95 -37.15 -0.61 9.62
CA ASP A 95 -38.53 -0.18 9.36
C ASP A 95 -39.40 -1.32 8.77
N MET A 96 -38.82 -2.17 7.91
CA MET A 96 -39.48 -3.37 7.41
C MET A 96 -39.71 -4.38 8.55
N GLU A 97 -38.72 -4.62 9.40
CA GLU A 97 -38.83 -5.51 10.56
C GLU A 97 -39.95 -5.05 11.50
N GLU A 98 -40.04 -3.76 11.79
CA GLU A 98 -41.10 -3.18 12.61
C GLU A 98 -42.50 -3.35 11.97
N LYS A 99 -42.60 -3.12 10.66
CA LYS A 99 -43.84 -3.35 9.91
C LYS A 99 -44.26 -4.82 9.96
N ILE A 100 -43.32 -5.75 9.75
CA ILE A 100 -43.57 -7.20 9.84
C ILE A 100 -44.12 -7.55 11.23
N ARG A 101 -43.48 -7.09 12.31
CA ARG A 101 -43.93 -7.31 13.69
C ARG A 101 -45.32 -6.70 13.96
N THR A 102 -45.57 -5.53 13.39
CA THR A 102 -46.90 -4.89 13.51
C THR A 102 -47.97 -5.70 12.80
N MET A 103 -47.71 -6.21 11.61
CA MET A 103 -48.61 -7.10 10.88
C MET A 103 -48.87 -8.40 11.65
N GLU A 104 -47.87 -9.00 12.28
CA GLU A 104 -48.01 -10.20 13.13
C GLU A 104 -48.96 -9.96 14.33
N GLN A 105 -48.90 -8.76 14.92
CA GLN A 105 -49.82 -8.40 16.00
C GLN A 105 -51.23 -8.20 15.48
N GLN A 106 -51.40 -7.54 14.33
CA GLN A 106 -52.70 -7.32 13.71
C GLN A 106 -53.40 -8.62 13.28
N MET A 107 -52.64 -9.62 12.81
CA MET A 107 -53.16 -10.95 12.46
C MET A 107 -53.88 -11.65 13.62
N LYS A 108 -53.53 -11.33 14.87
CA LYS A 108 -54.16 -11.92 16.07
C LYS A 108 -55.58 -11.41 16.30
N THR A 109 -55.96 -10.28 15.70
CA THR A 109 -57.24 -9.59 15.95
C THR A 109 -58.16 -9.55 14.74
N LEU A 110 -57.65 -9.76 13.53
CA LEU A 110 -58.41 -9.70 12.28
C LEU A 110 -58.94 -11.08 11.87
N THR A 111 -60.09 -11.09 11.17
CA THR A 111 -60.71 -12.32 10.65
C THR A 111 -61.33 -12.08 9.26
N GLY A 112 -61.47 -13.16 8.46
CA GLY A 112 -62.08 -13.09 7.14
C GLY A 112 -61.22 -12.41 6.09
N ARG A 113 -61.84 -11.68 5.17
CA ARG A 113 -61.14 -11.07 4.01
C ARG A 113 -60.02 -10.12 4.38
N GLU A 114 -60.14 -9.36 5.45
CA GLU A 114 -59.12 -8.44 5.93
C GLU A 114 -57.86 -9.20 6.39
N LEU A 115 -58.04 -10.37 7.01
CA LEU A 115 -56.91 -11.25 7.37
C LEU A 115 -56.20 -11.80 6.12
N ASP A 116 -56.95 -12.20 5.08
CA ASP A 116 -56.35 -12.73 3.84
C ASP A 116 -55.53 -11.67 3.11
N GLU A 117 -56.01 -10.42 3.05
CA GLU A 117 -55.27 -9.29 2.46
C GLU A 117 -54.00 -8.95 3.26
N LEU A 118 -54.09 -9.01 4.59
CA LEU A 118 -52.92 -8.79 5.46
C LEU A 118 -51.87 -9.91 5.31
N LEU A 119 -52.30 -11.17 5.25
CA LEU A 119 -51.43 -12.33 5.03
C LEU A 119 -50.67 -12.24 3.70
N ALA A 120 -51.34 -11.81 2.62
CA ALA A 120 -50.69 -11.59 1.31
C ALA A 120 -49.68 -10.46 1.36
N SER A 121 -49.91 -9.40 2.13
CA SER A 121 -48.97 -8.28 2.32
C SER A 121 -47.80 -8.67 3.20
N TYR A 122 -48.04 -9.41 4.27
CA TYR A 122 -47.01 -9.97 5.16
C TYR A 122 -46.04 -10.90 4.40
N SER A 123 -46.60 -11.83 3.62
CA SER A 123 -45.77 -12.76 2.83
C SER A 123 -44.84 -12.03 1.85
N ARG A 124 -45.35 -10.99 1.16
CA ARG A 124 -44.55 -10.18 0.25
C ARG A 124 -43.43 -9.41 0.98
N LEU A 125 -43.79 -8.76 2.10
CA LEU A 125 -42.81 -7.96 2.86
C LEU A 125 -41.76 -8.83 3.52
N THR A 126 -42.14 -9.99 4.08
CA THR A 126 -41.19 -10.96 4.67
C THR A 126 -40.26 -11.52 3.62
N HIS A 127 -40.75 -11.88 2.44
CA HIS A 127 -39.92 -12.36 1.35
C HIS A 127 -38.93 -11.27 0.86
N GLN A 128 -39.39 -10.02 0.76
CA GLN A 128 -38.52 -8.90 0.43
C GLN A 128 -37.44 -8.70 1.50
N PHE A 129 -37.83 -8.74 2.79
CA PHE A 129 -36.89 -8.62 3.91
C PHE A 129 -35.82 -9.72 3.92
N GLU A 130 -36.19 -10.96 3.58
CA GLU A 130 -35.25 -12.08 3.41
C GLU A 130 -34.31 -11.88 2.23
N LEU A 131 -34.82 -11.48 1.07
CA LEU A 131 -34.01 -11.23 -0.13
C LEU A 131 -32.99 -10.11 0.09
N GLU A 132 -33.33 -9.10 0.86
CA GLU A 132 -32.46 -7.98 1.19
C GLU A 132 -31.54 -8.25 2.40
N GLY A 133 -31.54 -9.48 2.93
CA GLY A 133 -30.65 -9.90 4.01
C GLY A 133 -31.02 -9.32 5.39
N GLY A 134 -32.30 -9.02 5.64
CA GLY A 134 -32.74 -8.35 6.85
C GLY A 134 -32.33 -9.03 8.14
N TYR A 135 -32.38 -10.38 8.20
CA TYR A 135 -31.93 -11.14 9.38
C TYR A 135 -30.44 -11.04 9.65
N ALA A 136 -29.62 -10.85 8.62
CA ALA A 136 -28.16 -10.75 8.73
C ALA A 136 -27.69 -9.31 9.03
N CYS A 137 -28.57 -8.30 8.90
CA CYS A 137 -28.23 -6.89 8.97
C CYS A 137 -27.39 -6.51 10.21
N ARG A 138 -27.80 -6.96 11.39
CA ARG A 138 -27.13 -6.66 12.67
C ARG A 138 -25.78 -7.34 12.76
N SER A 139 -25.67 -8.58 12.30
CA SER A 139 -24.40 -9.32 12.26
C SER A 139 -23.43 -8.74 11.24
N GLU A 140 -23.92 -8.24 10.10
CA GLU A 140 -23.12 -7.53 9.10
C GLU A 140 -22.50 -6.26 9.67
N VAL A 141 -23.28 -5.45 10.41
CA VAL A 141 -22.79 -4.25 11.10
C VAL A 141 -21.69 -4.60 12.11
N VAL A 142 -21.88 -5.63 12.94
CA VAL A 142 -20.88 -6.10 13.91
C VAL A 142 -19.63 -6.60 13.18
N GLY A 143 -19.80 -7.36 12.11
CA GLY A 143 -18.69 -7.86 11.28
C GLY A 143 -17.84 -6.75 10.67
N VAL A 144 -18.47 -5.70 10.14
CA VAL A 144 -17.78 -4.53 9.59
C VAL A 144 -17.05 -3.75 10.70
N LEU A 145 -17.68 -3.55 11.87
CA LEU A 145 -17.03 -2.86 12.99
C LEU A 145 -15.80 -3.60 13.49
N LYS A 146 -15.92 -4.91 13.73
CA LYS A 146 -14.77 -5.75 14.14
C LYS A 146 -13.67 -5.77 13.08
N GLY A 147 -14.05 -5.88 11.81
CA GLY A 147 -13.09 -5.83 10.69
C GLY A 147 -12.36 -4.50 10.57
N LEU A 148 -12.95 -3.40 11.00
CA LEU A 148 -12.33 -2.08 11.04
C LEU A 148 -11.58 -1.80 12.37
N GLY A 149 -11.39 -2.82 13.21
CA GLY A 149 -10.61 -2.72 14.44
C GLY A 149 -11.32 -1.99 15.59
N PHE A 150 -12.66 -2.10 15.68
CA PHE A 150 -13.43 -1.67 16.84
C PHE A 150 -13.78 -2.88 17.72
N GLU A 151 -13.50 -2.76 19.01
CA GLU A 151 -13.89 -3.74 20.01
C GLU A 151 -15.37 -3.57 20.39
N GLU A 152 -15.98 -4.60 20.98
CA GLU A 152 -17.41 -4.54 21.34
C GLU A 152 -17.72 -3.43 22.36
N GLU A 153 -16.76 -3.09 23.20
CA GLU A 153 -16.83 -1.99 24.17
C GLU A 153 -16.94 -0.62 23.50
N ASP A 154 -16.31 -0.45 22.33
CA ASP A 154 -16.35 0.79 21.55
C ASP A 154 -17.71 1.06 20.92
N PHE A 155 -18.53 0.02 20.69
CA PHE A 155 -19.79 0.14 19.95
C PHE A 155 -20.77 1.15 20.58
N SER A 156 -20.71 1.29 21.90
CA SER A 156 -21.54 2.24 22.68
C SER A 156 -20.98 3.65 22.73
N ARG A 157 -19.74 3.89 22.26
CA ARG A 157 -19.11 5.21 22.31
C ARG A 157 -19.76 6.16 21.31
N LYS A 158 -19.87 7.44 21.73
CA LYS A 158 -20.41 8.50 20.86
C LYS A 158 -19.38 8.95 19.83
N ILE A 159 -19.84 9.19 18.59
CA ILE A 159 -18.99 9.65 17.48
C ILE A 159 -18.25 10.93 17.81
N GLY A 160 -18.88 11.86 18.56
CA GLY A 160 -18.25 13.12 18.96
C GLY A 160 -16.97 12.95 19.79
N THR A 161 -16.81 11.80 20.49
CA THR A 161 -15.65 11.51 21.34
C THR A 161 -14.50 10.81 20.61
N LEU A 162 -14.68 10.49 19.33
CA LEU A 162 -13.72 9.74 18.54
C LEU A 162 -12.59 10.62 18.00
N SER A 163 -11.40 10.04 17.85
CA SER A 163 -10.30 10.65 17.12
C SER A 163 -10.64 10.80 15.62
N GLY A 164 -9.91 11.66 14.91
CA GLY A 164 -10.08 11.82 13.45
C GLY A 164 -9.97 10.49 12.70
N GLY A 165 -8.96 9.69 13.00
CA GLY A 165 -8.79 8.37 12.37
C GLY A 165 -9.90 7.38 12.69
N GLN A 166 -10.46 7.41 13.91
CA GLN A 166 -11.63 6.59 14.26
C GLN A 166 -12.88 7.05 13.50
N LYS A 167 -13.08 8.35 13.33
CA LYS A 167 -14.19 8.90 12.52
C LYS A 167 -14.10 8.46 11.05
N THR A 168 -12.89 8.47 10.48
CA THR A 168 -12.66 7.98 9.11
C THR A 168 -12.99 6.48 8.99
N ARG A 169 -12.63 5.66 9.99
CA ARG A 169 -13.02 4.24 10.03
C ARG A 169 -14.53 4.02 10.08
N VAL A 170 -15.25 4.82 10.87
CA VAL A 170 -16.72 4.80 10.91
C VAL A 170 -17.32 5.20 9.57
N ALA A 171 -16.77 6.24 8.91
CA ALA A 171 -17.22 6.67 7.58
C ALA A 171 -17.00 5.57 6.52
N LEU A 172 -15.84 4.89 6.56
CA LEU A 172 -15.57 3.73 5.71
C LEU A 172 -16.60 2.62 5.96
N GLY A 173 -16.88 2.27 7.22
CA GLY A 173 -17.88 1.26 7.57
C GLY A 173 -19.28 1.60 7.04
N ARG A 174 -19.69 2.87 7.14
CA ARG A 174 -20.96 3.36 6.56
C ARG A 174 -20.99 3.15 5.05
N LEU A 175 -19.92 3.51 4.36
CA LEU A 175 -19.81 3.36 2.92
C LEU A 175 -19.90 1.88 2.50
N LEU A 176 -19.16 1.00 3.17
CA LEU A 176 -19.18 -0.44 2.88
C LEU A 176 -20.58 -1.05 3.09
N LEU A 177 -21.27 -0.69 4.19
CA LEU A 177 -22.62 -1.17 4.49
C LEU A 177 -23.70 -0.61 3.56
N SER A 178 -23.49 0.57 2.94
CA SER A 178 -24.42 1.13 1.95
C SER A 178 -24.41 0.36 0.63
N ASN A 179 -23.35 -0.42 0.38
CA ASN A 179 -23.19 -1.35 -0.75
C ASN A 179 -23.52 -0.70 -2.13
N PRO A 180 -22.91 0.44 -2.50
CA PRO A 180 -23.16 1.09 -3.79
C PRO A 180 -22.58 0.28 -4.96
N ASP A 181 -23.08 0.49 -6.18
CA ASP A 181 -22.57 -0.20 -7.38
C ASP A 181 -21.11 0.15 -7.70
N ILE A 182 -20.67 1.36 -7.34
CA ILE A 182 -19.32 1.86 -7.54
C ILE A 182 -18.82 2.48 -6.23
N ILE A 183 -17.69 2.01 -5.72
CA ILE A 183 -17.01 2.62 -4.56
C ILE A 183 -15.78 3.39 -5.03
N LEU A 184 -15.67 4.65 -4.62
CA LEU A 184 -14.48 5.47 -4.74
C LEU A 184 -13.82 5.62 -3.38
N LEU A 185 -12.56 5.23 -3.25
CA LEU A 185 -11.80 5.27 -2.00
C LEU A 185 -10.57 6.16 -2.17
N ASP A 186 -10.45 7.20 -1.34
CA ASP A 186 -9.27 8.07 -1.28
C ASP A 186 -8.47 7.76 -0.02
N GLU A 187 -7.33 7.07 -0.19
CA GLU A 187 -6.41 6.62 0.86
C GLU A 187 -7.10 5.81 1.99
N PRO A 188 -7.82 4.72 1.68
CA PRO A 188 -8.61 3.99 2.67
C PRO A 188 -7.77 3.25 3.72
N THR A 189 -6.49 3.01 3.45
CA THR A 189 -5.56 2.31 4.35
C THR A 189 -4.98 3.21 5.42
N ASN A 190 -5.09 4.54 5.26
CA ASN A 190 -4.66 5.48 6.28
C ASN A 190 -5.46 5.28 7.58
N ASN A 191 -4.79 5.29 8.71
CA ASN A 191 -5.36 5.08 10.05
C ASN A 191 -5.91 3.66 10.33
N LEU A 192 -5.68 2.69 9.43
CA LEU A 192 -5.95 1.27 9.67
C LEU A 192 -4.69 0.56 10.15
N ASP A 193 -4.83 -0.38 11.06
CA ASP A 193 -3.76 -1.31 11.39
C ASP A 193 -3.69 -2.46 10.36
N MET A 194 -2.66 -3.28 10.47
CA MET A 194 -2.42 -4.35 9.50
C MET A 194 -3.55 -5.39 9.43
N GLU A 195 -4.22 -5.65 10.55
CA GLU A 195 -5.33 -6.61 10.59
C GLU A 195 -6.58 -6.04 9.92
N SER A 196 -6.90 -4.77 10.19
CA SER A 196 -7.99 -4.06 9.51
C SER A 196 -7.74 -3.89 8.02
N ILE A 197 -6.49 -3.65 7.59
CA ILE A 197 -6.12 -3.61 6.17
C ILE A 197 -6.34 -4.97 5.52
N ALA A 198 -5.89 -6.07 6.14
CA ALA A 198 -6.07 -7.42 5.61
C ALA A 198 -7.56 -7.81 5.49
N TRP A 199 -8.38 -7.40 6.46
CA TRP A 199 -9.83 -7.56 6.39
C TRP A 199 -10.44 -6.75 5.23
N LEU A 200 -10.03 -5.47 5.07
CA LEU A 200 -10.52 -4.61 4.00
C LEU A 200 -10.14 -5.17 2.61
N GLU A 201 -8.92 -5.70 2.45
CA GLU A 201 -8.51 -6.39 1.23
C GLU A 201 -9.48 -7.53 0.88
N THR A 202 -9.74 -8.40 1.84
CA THR A 202 -10.65 -9.54 1.66
C THR A 202 -12.07 -9.07 1.32
N TYR A 203 -12.54 -8.03 1.98
CA TYR A 203 -13.85 -7.44 1.71
C TYR A 203 -13.94 -6.89 0.28
N LEU A 204 -12.95 -6.09 -0.16
CA LEU A 204 -12.96 -5.46 -1.48
C LEU A 204 -12.75 -6.45 -2.62
N ILE A 205 -11.95 -7.50 -2.43
CA ILE A 205 -11.79 -8.58 -3.41
C ILE A 205 -13.15 -9.25 -3.68
N ASN A 206 -13.92 -9.51 -2.62
CA ASN A 206 -15.22 -10.16 -2.71
C ASN A 206 -16.39 -9.20 -3.03
N TYR A 207 -16.12 -7.90 -3.09
CA TYR A 207 -17.13 -6.89 -3.36
C TYR A 207 -17.73 -7.04 -4.77
N LYS A 208 -19.06 -7.07 -4.86
CA LYS A 208 -19.78 -7.31 -6.12
C LYS A 208 -19.80 -6.11 -7.08
N GLY A 209 -19.62 -4.89 -6.56
CA GLY A 209 -19.55 -3.66 -7.35
C GLY A 209 -18.16 -3.39 -7.91
N ALA A 210 -18.04 -2.32 -8.69
CA ALA A 210 -16.77 -1.77 -9.11
C ALA A 210 -16.10 -0.99 -7.97
N VAL A 211 -14.76 -1.02 -7.91
CA VAL A 211 -14.00 -0.26 -6.90
C VAL A 211 -12.91 0.54 -7.60
N PHE A 212 -12.81 1.83 -7.26
CA PHE A 212 -11.78 2.72 -7.75
C PHE A 212 -11.04 3.32 -6.57
N ILE A 213 -9.76 3.01 -6.44
CA ILE A 213 -8.97 3.24 -5.22
C ILE A 213 -7.81 4.18 -5.54
N VAL A 214 -7.67 5.26 -4.77
CA VAL A 214 -6.43 6.00 -4.63
C VAL A 214 -5.71 5.47 -3.41
N SER A 215 -4.51 4.94 -3.54
CA SER A 215 -3.69 4.50 -2.41
C SER A 215 -2.20 4.55 -2.73
N HIS A 216 -1.40 4.77 -1.71
CA HIS A 216 0.05 4.68 -1.72
C HIS A 216 0.57 3.39 -1.05
N ASP A 217 -0.33 2.49 -0.66
CA ASP A 217 0.01 1.15 -0.15
C ASP A 217 0.15 0.16 -1.32
N ARG A 218 1.40 -0.09 -1.74
CA ARG A 218 1.72 -0.98 -2.88
C ARG A 218 1.28 -2.41 -2.64
N TYR A 219 1.38 -2.90 -1.41
CA TYR A 219 0.99 -4.25 -1.04
C TYR A 219 -0.53 -4.44 -1.13
N PHE A 220 -1.28 -3.45 -0.64
CA PHE A 220 -2.73 -3.42 -0.74
C PHE A 220 -3.20 -3.38 -2.20
N LEU A 221 -2.59 -2.50 -3.02
CA LEU A 221 -2.92 -2.41 -4.44
C LEU A 221 -2.60 -3.71 -5.19
N ASP A 222 -1.48 -4.35 -4.87
CA ASP A 222 -1.07 -5.59 -5.53
C ASP A 222 -2.06 -6.75 -5.31
N ARG A 223 -2.71 -6.78 -4.15
CA ARG A 223 -3.70 -7.81 -3.80
C ARG A 223 -5.11 -7.55 -4.31
N VAL A 224 -5.52 -6.28 -4.35
CA VAL A 224 -6.93 -5.91 -4.59
C VAL A 224 -7.19 -5.57 -6.06
N VAL A 225 -6.24 -4.89 -6.76
CA VAL A 225 -6.54 -4.31 -8.05
C VAL A 225 -6.18 -5.22 -9.21
N THR A 226 -6.95 -5.09 -10.29
CA THR A 226 -6.75 -5.79 -11.57
C THR A 226 -6.43 -4.82 -12.70
N LYS A 227 -6.48 -3.52 -12.44
CA LYS A 227 -6.24 -2.44 -13.40
C LYS A 227 -5.62 -1.24 -12.68
N VAL A 228 -4.65 -0.62 -13.30
CA VAL A 228 -4.00 0.58 -12.78
C VAL A 228 -4.20 1.72 -13.77
N VAL A 229 -4.69 2.85 -13.28
CA VAL A 229 -4.84 4.13 -13.98
C VAL A 229 -3.79 5.07 -13.41
N GLU A 230 -2.79 5.41 -14.18
CA GLU A 230 -1.72 6.32 -13.77
C GLU A 230 -2.00 7.74 -14.26
N ILE A 231 -1.89 8.73 -13.36
CA ILE A 231 -1.84 10.14 -13.75
C ILE A 231 -0.38 10.59 -13.68
N ASP A 232 0.16 11.02 -14.81
CA ASP A 232 1.47 11.64 -14.90
C ASP A 232 1.37 12.94 -15.71
N ARG A 233 1.83 14.07 -15.12
CA ARG A 233 1.81 15.41 -15.73
C ARG A 233 0.44 15.80 -16.36
N GLY A 234 -0.63 15.39 -15.70
CA GLY A 234 -2.00 15.65 -16.12
C GLY A 234 -2.57 14.68 -17.14
N HIS A 235 -1.78 13.78 -17.71
CA HIS A 235 -2.23 12.74 -18.64
C HIS A 235 -2.46 11.42 -17.94
N VAL A 236 -3.37 10.60 -18.49
CA VAL A 236 -3.69 9.28 -17.96
C VAL A 236 -3.20 8.19 -18.89
N ARG A 237 -2.53 7.17 -18.28
CA ARG A 237 -2.22 5.90 -18.93
C ARG A 237 -2.88 4.76 -18.15
N THR A 238 -3.42 3.77 -18.85
CA THR A 238 -4.10 2.63 -18.23
C THR A 238 -3.30 1.35 -18.46
N PHE A 239 -3.11 0.57 -17.40
CA PHE A 239 -2.38 -0.69 -17.40
C PHE A 239 -3.28 -1.81 -16.86
N MET A 240 -3.36 -2.92 -17.57
CA MET A 240 -4.05 -4.12 -17.08
C MET A 240 -3.09 -4.95 -16.23
N GLY A 241 -3.57 -5.39 -15.09
CA GLY A 241 -2.84 -6.15 -14.08
C GLY A 241 -2.83 -5.49 -12.72
N ASN A 242 -2.17 -6.11 -11.75
CA ASN A 242 -1.94 -5.60 -10.41
C ASN A 242 -0.81 -4.54 -10.38
N TYR A 243 -0.46 -4.07 -9.18
CA TYR A 243 0.58 -3.04 -9.03
C TYR A 243 1.96 -3.53 -9.50
N SER A 244 2.36 -4.77 -9.20
CA SER A 244 3.64 -5.36 -9.63
C SER A 244 3.75 -5.42 -11.15
N ALA A 245 2.71 -5.91 -11.83
CA ALA A 245 2.67 -5.95 -13.30
C ALA A 245 2.71 -4.53 -13.93
N TYR A 246 2.08 -3.54 -13.29
CA TYR A 246 2.20 -2.14 -13.69
C TYR A 246 3.64 -1.65 -13.56
N ALA A 247 4.28 -1.87 -12.40
CA ALA A 247 5.65 -1.41 -12.13
C ALA A 247 6.65 -1.96 -13.15
N GLU A 248 6.56 -3.25 -13.49
CA GLU A 248 7.38 -3.87 -14.54
C GLU A 248 7.16 -3.23 -15.91
N LYS A 249 5.89 -3.06 -16.32
CA LYS A 249 5.56 -2.42 -17.61
C LYS A 249 6.04 -0.98 -17.67
N LYS A 250 5.86 -0.21 -16.58
CA LYS A 250 6.35 1.17 -16.48
C LYS A 250 7.87 1.23 -16.61
N ALA A 251 8.61 0.33 -15.95
CA ALA A 251 10.05 0.24 -16.07
C ALA A 251 10.48 -0.05 -17.51
N MET A 252 9.86 -1.01 -18.20
CA MET A 252 10.15 -1.32 -19.59
C MET A 252 9.88 -0.13 -20.53
N ILE A 253 8.77 0.58 -20.35
CA ILE A 253 8.43 1.77 -21.15
C ILE A 253 9.47 2.86 -20.93
N ARG A 254 9.84 3.14 -19.68
CA ARG A 254 10.84 4.14 -19.33
C ARG A 254 12.20 3.82 -19.94
N ASP A 255 12.65 2.56 -19.86
CA ASP A 255 13.91 2.13 -20.46
C ASP A 255 13.90 2.28 -21.98
N ALA A 256 12.76 2.01 -22.61
CA ALA A 256 12.58 2.23 -24.04
C ALA A 256 12.59 3.74 -24.40
N GLU A 257 11.88 4.57 -23.66
CA GLU A 257 11.87 6.03 -23.84
C GLU A 257 13.27 6.62 -23.62
N TYR A 258 14.01 6.17 -22.59
CA TYR A 258 15.39 6.60 -22.34
C TYR A 258 16.36 6.20 -23.46
N LYS A 259 16.26 4.98 -23.96
CA LYS A 259 17.06 4.53 -25.11
C LYS A 259 16.71 5.31 -26.37
N ALA A 260 15.44 5.59 -26.61
CA ALA A 260 15.00 6.39 -27.75
C ALA A 260 15.58 7.83 -27.68
N TRP A 261 15.51 8.45 -26.50
CA TRP A 261 16.09 9.77 -26.26
C TRP A 261 17.62 9.77 -26.46
N LEU A 262 18.34 8.76 -25.90
CA LEU A 262 19.80 8.62 -26.09
C LEU A 262 20.17 8.50 -27.55
N ASN A 263 19.46 7.66 -28.30
CA ASN A 263 19.70 7.46 -29.71
C ASN A 263 19.46 8.77 -30.51
N GLN A 264 18.38 9.51 -30.18
CA GLN A 264 18.10 10.79 -30.81
C GLN A 264 19.18 11.82 -30.48
N GLN A 265 19.65 11.91 -29.22
CA GLN A 265 20.71 12.83 -28.83
C GLN A 265 22.02 12.51 -29.55
N GLN A 266 22.36 11.22 -29.71
CA GLN A 266 23.54 10.80 -30.48
C GLN A 266 23.40 11.18 -31.96
N GLU A 267 22.21 11.00 -32.54
CA GLU A 267 21.97 11.38 -33.93
C GLU A 267 22.04 12.90 -34.13
N ILE A 268 21.42 13.69 -33.24
CA ILE A 268 21.49 15.17 -33.27
C ILE A 268 22.96 15.62 -33.21
N LYS A 269 23.73 15.11 -32.24
CA LYS A 269 25.16 15.42 -32.08
C LYS A 269 25.95 15.06 -33.33
N HIS A 270 25.73 13.87 -33.89
CA HIS A 270 26.38 13.45 -35.13
C HIS A 270 26.04 14.38 -36.30
N GLN A 271 24.78 14.78 -36.46
CA GLN A 271 24.38 15.71 -37.51
C GLN A 271 25.02 17.09 -37.30
N GLU A 272 25.12 17.61 -36.08
CA GLU A 272 25.82 18.86 -35.76
C GLU A 272 27.31 18.79 -36.12
N GLU A 273 27.98 17.69 -35.79
CA GLU A 273 29.39 17.46 -36.16
C GLU A 273 29.59 17.44 -37.69
N VAL A 274 28.69 16.77 -38.42
CA VAL A 274 28.71 16.75 -39.89
C VAL A 274 28.46 18.14 -40.48
N ILE A 275 27.52 18.92 -39.92
CA ILE A 275 27.23 20.31 -40.32
C ILE A 275 28.43 21.20 -40.09
N ALA A 276 29.07 21.10 -38.90
CA ALA A 276 30.28 21.86 -38.56
C ALA A 276 31.43 21.53 -39.54
N LYS A 277 31.61 20.25 -39.86
CA LYS A 277 32.62 19.81 -40.82
C LYS A 277 32.35 20.30 -42.24
N LEU A 278 31.07 20.29 -42.69
CA LEU A 278 30.68 20.80 -44.00
C LEU A 278 30.89 22.33 -44.10
N LYS A 279 30.60 23.08 -43.02
CA LYS A 279 30.87 24.55 -42.94
C LYS A 279 32.39 24.85 -42.95
N SER A 280 33.21 24.06 -42.32
CA SER A 280 34.68 24.25 -42.27
C SER A 280 35.34 24.15 -43.65
N PHE A 281 34.77 23.42 -44.61
CA PHE A 281 35.28 23.33 -45.98
C PHE A 281 35.10 24.62 -46.82
N ASN A 282 34.34 25.61 -46.36
CA ASN A 282 34.10 26.92 -46.94
C ASN A 282 33.84 26.95 -48.50
N ARG A 283 33.19 25.87 -49.03
CA ARG A 283 32.82 25.77 -50.44
C ARG A 283 31.31 25.92 -50.58
N GLU A 284 30.86 26.70 -51.58
CA GLU A 284 29.42 26.97 -51.78
C GLU A 284 28.52 25.72 -51.77
N LYS A 285 28.91 24.63 -52.42
CA LYS A 285 28.18 23.37 -52.40
C LYS A 285 28.15 22.72 -51.01
N SER A 286 29.21 22.84 -50.20
CA SER A 286 29.26 22.31 -48.85
C SER A 286 28.38 23.10 -47.88
N ILE A 287 28.38 24.43 -48.05
CA ILE A 287 27.53 25.34 -47.28
C ILE A 287 26.03 25.04 -47.55
N LYS A 288 25.61 24.93 -48.83
CA LYS A 288 24.21 24.57 -49.19
C LYS A 288 23.79 23.20 -48.64
N ARG A 289 24.72 22.23 -48.55
CA ARG A 289 24.46 20.91 -47.92
C ARG A 289 24.34 21.04 -46.39
N ALA A 290 25.14 21.88 -45.76
CA ALA A 290 25.04 22.17 -44.34
C ALA A 290 23.71 22.82 -44.00
N GLU A 291 23.29 23.85 -44.72
CA GLU A 291 22.00 24.54 -44.55
C GLU A 291 20.81 23.58 -44.74
N SER A 292 20.89 22.66 -45.71
CA SER A 292 19.83 21.66 -45.91
C SER A 292 19.71 20.71 -44.71
N ARG A 293 20.85 20.30 -44.12
CA ARG A 293 20.86 19.44 -42.92
C ARG A 293 20.41 20.21 -41.68
N GLU A 294 20.76 21.49 -41.51
CA GLU A 294 20.25 22.32 -40.43
C GLU A 294 18.72 22.41 -40.49
N LYS A 295 18.15 22.67 -41.68
CA LYS A 295 16.69 22.70 -41.86
C LYS A 295 16.03 21.33 -41.58
N MET A 296 16.73 20.23 -41.75
CA MET A 296 16.23 18.89 -41.35
C MET A 296 16.31 18.73 -39.82
N LEU A 297 17.39 19.21 -39.22
CA LEU A 297 17.60 19.14 -37.77
C LEU A 297 16.57 20.00 -37.02
N ASP A 298 16.26 21.23 -37.52
CA ASP A 298 15.25 22.14 -37.00
C ASP A 298 13.81 21.57 -37.06
N LYS A 299 13.58 20.52 -37.87
CA LYS A 299 12.29 19.85 -38.00
C LYS A 299 12.14 18.62 -37.13
N ILE A 300 13.22 18.22 -36.46
CA ILE A 300 13.16 17.07 -35.53
C ILE A 300 12.47 17.55 -34.25
N ASP A 301 11.35 16.92 -33.91
CA ASP A 301 10.76 17.08 -32.60
C ASP A 301 11.72 16.46 -31.57
N VAL A 302 12.37 17.33 -30.80
CA VAL A 302 13.33 16.88 -29.78
C VAL A 302 12.57 16.23 -28.64
N LEU A 303 12.89 14.96 -28.37
CA LEU A 303 12.33 14.25 -27.25
C LEU A 303 12.83 14.88 -25.94
N ASP A 304 11.92 15.13 -25.03
CA ASP A 304 12.28 15.57 -23.69
C ASP A 304 13.07 14.44 -22.99
N LYS A 305 14.10 14.84 -22.24
CA LYS A 305 14.82 13.87 -21.41
C LYS A 305 13.83 13.21 -20.46
N PRO A 306 13.64 11.87 -20.50
CA PRO A 306 12.83 11.19 -19.52
C PRO A 306 13.37 11.53 -18.11
N VAL A 307 12.44 11.84 -17.19
CA VAL A 307 12.84 12.17 -15.81
C VAL A 307 13.48 10.92 -15.22
N GLU A 308 14.73 11.05 -14.82
CA GLU A 308 15.41 10.02 -14.04
C GLU A 308 14.77 9.97 -12.65
N GLU A 309 13.74 9.11 -12.47
CA GLU A 309 13.23 8.78 -11.14
C GLU A 309 14.25 7.98 -10.32
N ASN A 310 15.24 7.39 -10.99
CA ASN A 310 16.39 6.78 -10.35
C ASN A 310 17.55 7.78 -10.33
N VAL A 311 17.50 8.69 -9.41
CA VAL A 311 18.73 9.11 -8.77
C VAL A 311 19.14 7.89 -7.93
N GLU A 312 19.97 6.98 -8.46
CA GLU A 312 20.74 6.09 -7.60
C GLU A 312 21.35 6.98 -6.53
N MET A 313 20.77 6.88 -5.34
CA MET A 313 21.13 7.75 -4.24
C MET A 313 22.51 7.29 -3.76
N HIS A 314 23.58 7.79 -4.36
CA HIS A 314 24.95 7.62 -3.88
C HIS A 314 25.20 8.44 -2.59
N LEU A 315 24.15 8.68 -1.80
CA LEU A 315 24.29 9.28 -0.49
C LEU A 315 24.74 8.19 0.49
N GLU A 316 26.03 8.11 0.75
CA GLU A 316 26.56 7.32 1.85
C GLU A 316 26.25 8.03 3.17
N LEU A 317 25.11 7.66 3.77
CA LEU A 317 24.69 8.13 5.07
C LEU A 317 25.47 7.36 6.15
N LYS A 318 26.61 7.92 6.56
CA LYS A 318 27.45 7.34 7.61
C LYS A 318 27.33 8.16 8.88
N PRO A 319 26.98 7.55 10.03
CA PRO A 319 27.04 8.24 11.30
C PRO A 319 28.49 8.66 11.58
N ARG A 320 28.67 9.87 12.13
CA ARG A 320 29.99 10.41 12.45
C ARG A 320 30.72 9.61 13.53
N VAL A 321 29.94 9.07 14.47
CA VAL A 321 30.45 8.29 15.61
C VAL A 321 29.85 6.89 15.56
N VAL A 322 30.66 5.87 15.61
CA VAL A 322 30.20 4.49 15.69
C VAL A 322 29.81 4.16 17.14
N SER A 323 28.58 3.69 17.36
CA SER A 323 28.09 3.23 18.66
C SER A 323 28.75 1.94 19.14
N GLY A 324 28.60 1.60 20.42
CA GLY A 324 28.87 0.26 20.93
C GLY A 324 28.06 -0.81 20.20
N ASN A 325 28.31 -2.08 20.51
CA ASN A 325 27.59 -3.19 19.87
C ASN A 325 26.14 -3.31 20.38
N ASP A 326 25.95 -3.11 21.67
CA ASP A 326 24.63 -3.01 22.28
C ASP A 326 24.21 -1.54 22.26
N VAL A 327 23.13 -1.24 21.51
CA VAL A 327 22.67 0.14 21.27
C VAL A 327 21.56 0.50 22.27
N LEU A 328 20.65 -0.41 22.50
CA LEU A 328 19.51 -0.24 23.40
C LEU A 328 19.21 -1.56 24.11
N THR A 329 18.98 -1.47 25.42
CA THR A 329 18.43 -2.60 26.21
C THR A 329 17.25 -2.09 27.03
N VAL A 330 16.14 -2.73 26.90
CA VAL A 330 14.88 -2.44 27.63
C VAL A 330 14.53 -3.66 28.45
N LYS A 331 14.25 -3.46 29.77
CA LYS A 331 13.93 -4.53 30.71
C LYS A 331 12.69 -4.17 31.51
N ASN A 332 11.73 -5.10 31.56
CA ASN A 332 10.51 -5.02 32.35
C ASN A 332 9.74 -3.70 32.14
N LEU A 333 9.75 -3.14 30.91
CA LEU A 333 9.08 -1.89 30.61
C LEU A 333 7.57 -2.05 30.74
N ALA A 334 6.94 -1.14 31.49
CA ALA A 334 5.50 -1.08 31.67
C ALA A 334 4.96 0.34 31.57
N LYS A 335 3.77 0.48 30.99
CA LYS A 335 3.04 1.75 30.91
C LYS A 335 1.53 1.53 30.90
N ALA A 336 0.86 2.25 31.80
CA ALA A 336 -0.60 2.33 31.85
C ALA A 336 -1.05 3.79 31.85
N PHE A 337 -2.23 4.05 31.30
CA PHE A 337 -2.97 5.29 31.44
C PHE A 337 -4.22 5.05 32.28
N PRO A 338 -4.85 6.07 32.89
CA PRO A 338 -5.98 5.89 33.81
C PRO A 338 -7.14 5.04 33.28
N GLN A 339 -7.23 4.87 31.96
CA GLN A 339 -8.32 4.18 31.29
C GLN A 339 -7.89 2.87 30.61
N GLN A 340 -6.55 2.62 30.47
CA GLN A 340 -6.06 1.47 29.71
C GLN A 340 -4.62 1.14 30.11
N GLU A 341 -4.36 -0.12 30.42
CA GLU A 341 -3.01 -0.68 30.48
C GLU A 341 -2.54 -0.98 29.05
N LEU A 342 -1.41 -0.38 28.64
CA LEU A 342 -0.90 -0.56 27.28
C LEU A 342 -0.04 -1.80 27.16
N PHE A 343 0.94 -1.94 28.04
CA PHE A 343 1.86 -3.06 28.08
C PHE A 343 2.51 -3.22 29.46
N SER A 344 2.90 -4.45 29.76
CA SER A 344 3.62 -4.81 30.99
C SER A 344 4.73 -5.82 30.66
N ASN A 345 5.83 -5.72 31.43
CA ASN A 345 6.98 -6.64 31.30
C ASN A 345 7.54 -6.78 29.86
N VAL A 346 7.67 -5.65 29.14
CA VAL A 346 8.25 -5.62 27.81
C VAL A 346 9.77 -5.63 27.88
N ASP A 347 10.38 -6.68 27.29
CA ASP A 347 11.82 -6.88 27.23
C ASP A 347 12.28 -6.96 25.77
N PHE A 348 13.26 -6.15 25.38
CA PHE A 348 13.94 -6.28 24.11
C PHE A 348 15.29 -5.56 24.12
N SER A 349 16.15 -5.94 23.17
CA SER A 349 17.43 -5.26 22.97
C SER A 349 17.63 -4.97 21.47
N VAL A 350 18.37 -3.93 21.14
CA VAL A 350 18.72 -3.56 19.77
C VAL A 350 20.22 -3.48 19.65
N LYS A 351 20.80 -4.17 18.64
CA LYS A 351 22.22 -4.19 18.37
C LYS A 351 22.57 -3.26 17.22
N ARG A 352 23.86 -2.88 17.17
CA ARG A 352 24.37 -2.00 16.12
C ARG A 352 24.13 -2.59 14.73
N GLY A 353 23.62 -1.76 13.81
CA GLY A 353 23.34 -2.11 12.44
C GLY A 353 22.03 -2.87 12.22
N GLU A 354 21.27 -3.19 13.30
CA GLU A 354 19.93 -3.75 13.13
C GLU A 354 18.94 -2.69 12.65
N ARG A 355 18.02 -3.12 11.81
CA ARG A 355 16.83 -2.36 11.42
C ARG A 355 15.60 -3.09 11.97
N VAL A 356 15.07 -2.55 13.08
CA VAL A 356 14.02 -3.19 13.88
C VAL A 356 12.70 -2.48 13.65
N ALA A 357 11.71 -3.20 13.16
CA ALA A 357 10.34 -2.70 13.04
C ALA A 357 9.49 -3.08 14.25
N ILE A 358 8.77 -2.14 14.86
CA ILE A 358 7.75 -2.41 15.87
C ILE A 358 6.39 -2.40 15.18
N ILE A 359 5.65 -3.49 15.32
CA ILE A 359 4.30 -3.66 14.76
C ILE A 359 3.30 -4.04 15.86
N GLY A 360 2.01 -3.99 15.55
CA GLY A 360 0.91 -4.36 16.45
C GLY A 360 -0.35 -3.58 16.14
N ALA A 361 -1.46 -3.92 16.77
CA ALA A 361 -2.75 -3.24 16.61
C ALA A 361 -2.68 -1.75 17.00
N ASN A 362 -3.65 -0.97 16.54
CA ASN A 362 -3.75 0.43 16.94
C ASN A 362 -4.12 0.54 18.43
N GLY A 363 -3.48 1.48 19.13
CA GLY A 363 -3.72 1.70 20.57
C GLY A 363 -2.94 0.79 21.50
N THR A 364 -2.12 -0.15 21.02
CA THR A 364 -1.30 -1.03 21.88
C THR A 364 -0.12 -0.35 22.55
N GLY A 365 0.22 0.88 22.16
CA GLY A 365 1.29 1.66 22.80
C GLY A 365 2.61 1.73 22.04
N LYS A 366 2.63 1.39 20.73
CA LYS A 366 3.84 1.45 19.88
C LYS A 366 4.53 2.84 19.92
N THR A 367 3.80 3.90 19.58
CA THR A 367 4.28 5.29 19.68
C THR A 367 4.67 5.68 21.09
N THR A 368 3.97 5.14 22.11
CA THR A 368 4.31 5.39 23.52
C THR A 368 5.67 4.80 23.87
N ILE A 369 6.01 3.60 23.38
CA ILE A 369 7.35 3.03 23.52
C ILE A 369 8.40 3.97 22.92
N LEU A 370 8.20 4.46 21.68
CA LEU A 370 9.15 5.39 21.05
C LEU A 370 9.29 6.70 21.84
N LYS A 371 8.19 7.26 22.36
CA LYS A 371 8.20 8.47 23.20
C LYS A 371 8.93 8.25 24.52
N ILE A 372 8.78 7.07 25.13
CA ILE A 372 9.52 6.69 26.34
C ILE A 372 11.01 6.59 26.06
N LEU A 373 11.41 5.95 24.97
CA LEU A 373 12.83 5.83 24.57
C LEU A 373 13.48 7.19 24.29
N ASN A 374 12.71 8.18 23.87
CA ASN A 374 13.17 9.56 23.66
C ASN A 374 13.04 10.45 24.92
N GLY A 375 12.62 9.92 26.06
CA GLY A 375 12.44 10.67 27.30
C GLY A 375 11.29 11.68 27.28
N LEU A 376 10.37 11.57 26.34
CA LEU A 376 9.18 12.44 26.24
C LEU A 376 8.04 12.00 27.16
N VAL A 377 8.02 10.71 27.52
CA VAL A 377 7.05 10.11 28.45
C VAL A 377 7.83 9.26 29.46
N GLU A 378 7.50 9.38 30.75
CA GLU A 378 8.09 8.53 31.78
C GLU A 378 7.42 7.16 31.81
N PRO A 379 8.20 6.06 31.91
CA PRO A 379 7.64 4.73 32.13
C PRO A 379 7.10 4.60 33.56
N ASP A 380 6.14 3.71 33.78
CA ASP A 380 5.62 3.41 35.12
C ASP A 380 6.50 2.39 35.83
N ALA A 381 7.16 1.49 35.10
CA ALA A 381 8.18 0.55 35.58
C ALA A 381 9.13 0.17 34.44
N GLY A 382 10.28 -0.41 34.83
CA GLY A 382 11.29 -0.90 33.92
C GLY A 382 12.52 -0.02 33.81
N GLU A 383 13.55 -0.53 33.13
CA GLU A 383 14.84 0.15 32.93
C GLU A 383 15.16 0.24 31.44
N ILE A 384 15.72 1.37 31.04
CA ILE A 384 16.18 1.64 29.69
C ILE A 384 17.66 1.98 29.76
N GLU A 385 18.49 1.17 29.12
CA GLU A 385 19.93 1.37 29.06
C GLU A 385 20.35 1.67 27.61
N LEU A 386 20.90 2.86 27.38
CA LEU A 386 21.53 3.21 26.11
C LEU A 386 22.98 2.78 26.12
N GLY A 387 23.42 2.21 25.01
CA GLY A 387 24.79 1.78 24.82
C GLY A 387 25.79 2.95 24.76
N SER A 388 27.09 2.62 24.79
CA SER A 388 28.13 3.63 24.73
C SER A 388 28.13 4.39 23.41
N LYS A 389 28.29 5.71 23.47
CA LYS A 389 28.35 6.64 22.32
C LYS A 389 27.10 6.60 21.42
N VAL A 390 25.96 6.18 21.94
CA VAL A 390 24.69 6.23 21.21
C VAL A 390 24.20 7.68 21.14
N GLN A 391 23.88 8.12 19.92
CA GLN A 391 23.27 9.41 19.63
C GLN A 391 21.94 9.15 18.91
N ILE A 392 20.83 9.52 19.54
CA ILE A 392 19.48 9.30 19.02
C ILE A 392 19.10 10.43 18.07
N GLY A 393 18.58 10.08 16.89
CA GLY A 393 17.83 10.96 16.02
C GLY A 393 16.37 10.52 16.00
N TYR A 394 15.45 11.39 16.38
CA TYR A 394 14.03 11.08 16.45
C TYR A 394 13.24 11.77 15.34
N TYR A 395 12.43 11.00 14.64
CA TYR A 395 11.46 11.49 13.66
C TYR A 395 10.04 11.31 14.23
N ASP A 396 9.36 12.42 14.46
CA ASP A 396 7.98 12.46 14.95
C ASP A 396 7.00 12.64 13.79
N GLN A 397 5.87 11.97 13.88
CA GLN A 397 4.79 12.04 12.89
C GLN A 397 4.26 13.47 12.66
N GLU A 398 4.28 14.33 13.67
CA GLU A 398 3.72 15.70 13.61
C GLU A 398 4.69 16.75 13.06
N HIS A 399 5.92 16.38 12.68
CA HIS A 399 6.94 17.28 12.10
C HIS A 399 7.19 18.59 12.86
N HIS A 400 7.11 18.56 14.18
CA HIS A 400 7.26 19.75 15.05
C HIS A 400 8.64 20.43 14.98
N VAL A 401 9.56 19.87 14.21
CA VAL A 401 10.97 20.30 14.18
C VAL A 401 11.26 21.30 13.05
N LEU A 402 10.29 21.61 12.17
CA LEU A 402 10.48 22.50 11.04
C LEU A 402 10.02 23.95 11.33
N HIS A 403 10.85 24.93 10.91
CA HIS A 403 10.53 26.36 11.03
C HIS A 403 9.75 26.82 9.80
N MET A 404 8.46 27.08 9.96
CA MET A 404 7.52 27.37 8.85
C MET A 404 7.85 28.65 8.07
N GLU A 405 8.58 29.58 8.67
CA GLU A 405 9.00 30.86 8.08
C GLU A 405 10.27 30.77 7.24
N LYS A 406 11.02 29.67 7.32
CA LYS A 406 12.26 29.48 6.56
C LYS A 406 11.99 28.82 5.21
N THR A 407 12.94 29.01 4.29
CA THR A 407 13.02 28.20 3.08
C THR A 407 13.61 26.82 3.38
N ILE A 408 13.38 25.84 2.49
CA ILE A 408 13.95 24.50 2.63
C ILE A 408 15.48 24.57 2.76
N PHE A 409 16.13 25.42 1.94
CA PHE A 409 17.57 25.60 1.97
C PHE A 409 18.06 26.19 3.29
N GLU A 410 17.41 27.25 3.80
CA GLU A 410 17.75 27.89 5.06
C GLU A 410 17.57 26.93 6.25
N GLU A 411 16.51 26.12 6.24
CA GLU A 411 16.24 25.14 7.30
C GLU A 411 17.41 24.14 7.47
N ILE A 412 17.97 23.66 6.34
CA ILE A 412 19.11 22.73 6.38
C ILE A 412 20.43 23.48 6.66
N SER A 413 20.65 24.64 6.02
CA SER A 413 21.90 25.41 6.11
C SER A 413 22.13 25.93 7.53
N ASP A 414 21.09 26.41 8.23
CA ASP A 414 21.20 26.94 9.58
C ASP A 414 21.51 25.85 10.61
N GLU A 415 20.98 24.65 10.41
CA GLU A 415 21.22 23.54 11.32
C GLU A 415 22.57 22.85 11.07
N TYR A 416 23.02 22.81 9.81
CA TYR A 416 24.27 22.17 9.39
C TYR A 416 25.22 23.16 8.72
N PRO A 417 25.74 24.17 9.45
CA PRO A 417 26.54 25.26 8.86
C PRO A 417 27.90 24.80 8.33
N TYR A 418 28.30 23.57 8.61
CA TYR A 418 29.53 22.97 8.10
C TYR A 418 29.38 22.35 6.72
N LEU A 419 28.14 22.17 6.21
CA LEU A 419 27.88 21.67 4.89
C LEU A 419 28.05 22.76 3.84
N THR A 420 28.62 22.39 2.71
CA THR A 420 28.69 23.29 1.56
C THR A 420 27.33 23.40 0.86
N ASN A 421 27.09 24.52 0.17
CA ASN A 421 25.87 24.72 -0.62
C ASN A 421 25.64 23.59 -1.63
N THR A 422 26.70 22.99 -2.16
CA THR A 422 26.61 21.87 -3.10
C THR A 422 26.13 20.59 -2.40
N GLU A 423 26.65 20.30 -1.21
CA GLU A 423 26.22 19.13 -0.43
C GLU A 423 24.76 19.26 -0.01
N ILE A 424 24.33 20.42 0.48
CA ILE A 424 22.94 20.70 0.84
C ILE A 424 22.01 20.46 -0.38
N ARG A 425 22.38 21.03 -1.55
CA ARG A 425 21.59 20.85 -2.78
C ARG A 425 21.56 19.40 -3.26
N ASN A 426 22.66 18.66 -3.13
CA ASN A 426 22.71 17.24 -3.48
C ASN A 426 21.80 16.41 -2.60
N VAL A 427 21.80 16.67 -1.28
CA VAL A 427 20.89 15.99 -0.36
C VAL A 427 19.44 16.34 -0.69
N LEU A 428 19.13 17.63 -0.85
CA LEU A 428 17.77 18.06 -1.19
C LEU A 428 17.31 17.49 -2.53
N ALA A 429 18.19 17.40 -3.54
CA ALA A 429 17.90 16.78 -4.82
C ALA A 429 17.58 15.28 -4.68
N ALA A 430 18.27 14.56 -3.77
CA ALA A 430 17.97 13.17 -3.45
C ALA A 430 16.57 12.98 -2.83
N PHE A 431 16.05 14.02 -2.16
CA PHE A 431 14.68 14.07 -1.66
C PHE A 431 13.72 14.80 -2.62
N LEU A 432 14.06 14.89 -3.91
CA LEU A 432 13.26 15.48 -5.00
C LEU A 432 13.01 17.00 -4.89
N PHE A 433 13.88 17.73 -4.20
CA PHE A 433 13.88 19.18 -4.24
C PHE A 433 14.98 19.67 -5.16
N THR A 434 14.64 20.06 -6.39
CA THR A 434 15.58 20.44 -7.45
C THR A 434 15.40 21.89 -7.89
N GLY A 435 16.45 22.50 -8.45
CA GLY A 435 16.39 23.85 -9.00
C GLY A 435 15.95 24.90 -7.98
N ASP A 436 14.86 25.60 -8.27
CA ASP A 436 14.31 26.68 -7.43
C ASP A 436 13.42 26.17 -6.30
N ASP A 437 13.03 24.88 -6.31
CA ASP A 437 12.21 24.30 -5.25
C ASP A 437 12.84 24.42 -3.86
N VAL A 438 14.18 24.40 -3.79
CA VAL A 438 14.91 24.53 -2.52
C VAL A 438 14.69 25.87 -1.82
N PHE A 439 14.21 26.89 -2.53
CA PHE A 439 13.90 28.20 -1.98
C PHE A 439 12.42 28.40 -1.63
N LYS A 440 11.58 27.37 -1.78
CA LYS A 440 10.20 27.42 -1.32
C LYS A 440 10.15 27.52 0.21
N LEU A 441 9.21 28.30 0.71
CA LEU A 441 8.93 28.38 2.16
C LEU A 441 8.35 27.05 2.66
N ILE A 442 8.76 26.60 3.83
CA ILE A 442 8.25 25.36 4.45
C ILE A 442 6.74 25.45 4.69
N SER A 443 6.23 26.66 5.01
CA SER A 443 4.78 26.90 5.15
C SER A 443 3.98 26.63 3.88
N ALA A 444 4.58 26.80 2.70
CA ALA A 444 3.94 26.57 1.39
C ALA A 444 3.96 25.10 0.94
N LEU A 445 4.69 24.23 1.67
CA LEU A 445 4.83 22.82 1.32
C LEU A 445 3.60 22.00 1.74
N SER A 446 3.29 20.98 0.96
CA SER A 446 2.36 19.92 1.35
C SER A 446 2.89 19.09 2.54
N GLY A 447 2.00 18.34 3.22
CA GLY A 447 2.41 17.44 4.31
C GLY A 447 3.51 16.46 3.91
N GLY A 448 3.40 15.84 2.73
CA GLY A 448 4.42 14.92 2.21
C GLY A 448 5.75 15.59 1.88
N GLU A 449 5.73 16.83 1.35
CA GLU A 449 6.96 17.59 1.11
C GLU A 449 7.65 17.97 2.43
N ARG A 450 6.89 18.41 3.43
CA ARG A 450 7.43 18.67 4.79
C ARG A 450 8.05 17.40 5.39
N GLY A 451 7.39 16.25 5.23
CA GLY A 451 7.94 14.96 5.65
C GLY A 451 9.29 14.67 4.99
N ARG A 452 9.43 14.91 3.69
CA ARG A 452 10.70 14.73 2.97
C ARG A 452 11.80 15.68 3.47
N VAL A 453 11.48 16.95 3.75
CA VAL A 453 12.45 17.91 4.34
C VAL A 453 12.88 17.44 5.73
N SER A 454 11.95 17.02 6.58
CA SER A 454 12.24 16.50 7.91
C SER A 454 13.11 15.24 7.87
N LEU A 455 12.85 14.34 6.91
CA LEU A 455 13.69 13.17 6.69
C LEU A 455 15.08 13.54 6.18
N ALA A 456 15.19 14.48 5.23
CA ALA A 456 16.49 14.97 4.76
C ALA A 456 17.31 15.57 5.91
N LYS A 457 16.68 16.36 6.77
CA LYS A 457 17.26 16.93 7.98
C LYS A 457 17.75 15.84 8.95
N LEU A 458 16.90 14.85 9.24
CA LEU A 458 17.28 13.72 10.10
C LEU A 458 18.45 12.91 9.54
N MET A 459 18.46 12.67 8.22
CA MET A 459 19.54 11.90 7.58
C MET A 459 20.88 12.64 7.55
N LEU A 460 20.88 13.96 7.63
CA LEU A 460 22.07 14.79 7.80
C LEU A 460 22.54 14.86 9.26
N SER A 461 21.70 14.44 10.21
CA SER A 461 22.07 14.41 11.62
C SER A 461 23.24 13.43 11.84
N GLU A 462 24.07 13.73 12.81
CA GLU A 462 25.20 12.87 13.21
C GLU A 462 24.75 11.62 14.00
N ALA A 463 23.44 11.42 14.12
CA ALA A 463 22.85 10.31 14.86
C ALA A 463 23.33 8.96 14.32
N ASN A 464 23.59 8.03 15.23
CA ASN A 464 23.92 6.64 14.91
C ASN A 464 22.80 5.65 15.29
N PHE A 465 21.74 6.15 15.92
CA PHE A 465 20.53 5.42 16.24
C PHE A 465 19.31 6.25 15.85
N LEU A 466 18.61 5.86 14.80
CA LEU A 466 17.40 6.53 14.33
C LEU A 466 16.17 5.86 14.93
N ILE A 467 15.28 6.67 15.46
CA ILE A 467 13.95 6.26 15.94
C ILE A 467 12.91 6.97 15.07
N LEU A 468 12.07 6.20 14.34
CA LEU A 468 11.13 6.75 13.37
C LEU A 468 9.70 6.31 13.74
N ASP A 469 8.81 7.29 13.90
CA ASP A 469 7.37 7.03 14.17
C ASP A 469 6.56 7.27 12.89
N GLU A 470 6.06 6.18 12.29
CA GLU A 470 5.27 6.14 11.05
C GLU A 470 5.88 7.00 9.91
N PRO A 471 7.16 6.77 9.53
CA PRO A 471 7.86 7.64 8.59
C PRO A 471 7.33 7.57 7.15
N THR A 472 6.49 6.58 6.84
CA THR A 472 5.85 6.38 5.53
C THR A 472 4.51 7.08 5.39
N ASN A 473 3.94 7.60 6.48
CA ASN A 473 2.64 8.28 6.43
C ASN A 473 2.69 9.55 5.58
N HIS A 474 1.67 9.75 4.76
CA HIS A 474 1.52 10.89 3.84
C HIS A 474 2.58 10.99 2.74
N LEU A 475 3.53 10.05 2.65
CA LEU A 475 4.47 9.98 1.55
C LEU A 475 3.84 9.29 0.34
N ASP A 476 4.08 9.85 -0.85
CA ASP A 476 3.76 9.17 -2.09
C ASP A 476 4.73 7.99 -2.36
N ILE A 477 4.41 7.17 -3.34
CA ILE A 477 5.17 5.95 -3.65
C ILE A 477 6.64 6.27 -3.92
N VAL A 478 6.93 7.34 -4.66
CA VAL A 478 8.31 7.75 -4.99
C VAL A 478 9.08 8.17 -3.74
N SER A 479 8.44 8.97 -2.86
CA SER A 479 9.05 9.39 -1.58
C SER A 479 9.32 8.21 -0.65
N LYS A 480 8.43 7.20 -0.64
CA LYS A 480 8.64 5.95 0.12
C LYS A 480 9.85 5.18 -0.42
N GLU A 481 10.01 5.07 -1.74
CA GLU A 481 11.16 4.42 -2.36
C GLU A 481 12.49 5.09 -2.00
N ILE A 482 12.52 6.43 -1.99
CA ILE A 482 13.68 7.20 -1.56
C ILE A 482 14.03 6.88 -0.09
N LEU A 483 13.03 6.88 0.80
CA LEU A 483 13.24 6.54 2.20
C LEU A 483 13.75 5.10 2.38
N GLU A 484 13.20 4.14 1.64
CA GLU A 484 13.64 2.75 1.64
C GLU A 484 15.11 2.62 1.24
N GLN A 485 15.51 3.29 0.15
CA GLN A 485 16.90 3.31 -0.31
C GLN A 485 17.81 3.98 0.71
N ALA A 486 17.40 5.12 1.27
CA ALA A 486 18.15 5.82 2.29
C ALA A 486 18.43 4.92 3.51
N LEU A 487 17.39 4.22 4.02
CA LEU A 487 17.55 3.33 5.17
C LEU A 487 18.34 2.04 4.84
N LYS A 488 18.25 1.53 3.61
CA LYS A 488 19.06 0.39 3.17
C LYS A 488 20.57 0.71 3.17
N HIS A 489 20.93 1.93 2.78
CA HIS A 489 22.32 2.38 2.73
C HIS A 489 22.83 2.98 4.05
N TYR A 490 21.92 3.29 4.99
CA TYR A 490 22.31 3.78 6.29
C TYR A 490 23.04 2.71 7.11
N THR A 491 24.25 3.01 7.57
CA THR A 491 25.12 2.06 8.29
C THR A 491 24.92 2.08 9.81
N GLY A 492 24.08 2.98 10.33
CA GLY A 492 23.68 3.02 11.74
C GLY A 492 22.57 2.03 12.09
N THR A 493 22.01 2.21 13.27
CA THR A 493 20.91 1.39 13.80
C THR A 493 19.58 2.11 13.62
N VAL A 494 18.53 1.39 13.30
CA VAL A 494 17.19 1.98 13.09
C VAL A 494 16.15 1.20 13.88
N LEU A 495 15.31 1.91 14.62
CA LEU A 495 14.11 1.40 15.26
C LEU A 495 12.91 2.21 14.74
N TYR A 496 11.90 1.56 14.22
CA TYR A 496 10.76 2.29 13.68
C TYR A 496 9.43 1.58 13.90
N VAL A 497 8.37 2.38 13.96
CA VAL A 497 6.97 1.93 13.87
C VAL A 497 6.48 2.19 12.47
N SER A 498 5.87 1.24 11.83
CA SER A 498 5.19 1.43 10.54
C SER A 498 4.06 0.41 10.33
N HIS A 499 3.03 0.82 9.61
CA HIS A 499 1.97 -0.04 9.09
C HIS A 499 2.17 -0.40 7.60
N ASP A 500 3.19 0.16 6.96
CA ASP A 500 3.53 -0.12 5.57
C ASP A 500 4.27 -1.46 5.44
N ARG A 501 3.54 -2.49 5.06
CA ARG A 501 4.04 -3.88 4.94
C ARG A 501 5.17 -4.01 3.92
N TYR A 502 5.08 -3.28 2.81
CA TYR A 502 6.11 -3.28 1.78
C TYR A 502 7.41 -2.65 2.30
N PHE A 503 7.30 -1.49 2.97
CA PHE A 503 8.42 -0.81 3.60
C PHE A 503 9.12 -1.69 4.64
N ILE A 504 8.34 -2.34 5.53
CA ILE A 504 8.87 -3.26 6.52
C ILE A 504 9.59 -4.43 5.84
N ASN A 505 8.98 -5.03 4.82
CA ASN A 505 9.57 -6.17 4.10
C ASN A 505 10.89 -5.82 3.44
N GLN A 506 11.04 -4.58 2.94
CA GLN A 506 12.24 -4.10 2.26
C GLN A 506 13.36 -3.64 3.19
N THR A 507 13.02 -3.19 4.40
CA THR A 507 13.99 -2.52 5.29
C THR A 507 14.27 -3.28 6.57
N ALA A 508 13.30 -4.00 7.16
CA ALA A 508 13.47 -4.69 8.43
C ALA A 508 14.43 -5.89 8.33
N THR A 509 15.33 -5.99 9.30
CA THR A 509 16.10 -7.21 9.57
C THR A 509 15.48 -8.03 10.70
N ARG A 510 14.59 -7.40 11.49
CA ARG A 510 13.94 -7.97 12.65
C ARG A 510 12.64 -7.24 12.94
N ILE A 511 11.63 -7.96 13.41
CA ILE A 511 10.31 -7.44 13.76
C ILE A 511 10.02 -7.72 15.23
N LEU A 512 9.50 -6.73 15.92
CA LEU A 512 8.97 -6.80 17.28
C LEU A 512 7.46 -6.55 17.21
N GLU A 513 6.65 -7.55 17.54
CA GLU A 513 5.19 -7.41 17.58
C GLU A 513 4.73 -7.19 19.01
N LEU A 514 4.03 -6.07 19.23
CA LEU A 514 3.37 -5.76 20.50
C LEU A 514 1.93 -6.30 20.44
N THR A 515 1.70 -7.43 21.10
CA THR A 515 0.41 -8.12 21.13
C THR A 515 0.14 -8.70 22.51
N ASN A 516 -1.12 -8.69 22.98
CA ASN A 516 -1.52 -9.17 24.30
C ASN A 516 -0.63 -8.61 25.43
N GLN A 517 -0.30 -7.30 25.36
CA GLN A 517 0.56 -6.58 26.31
C GLN A 517 2.02 -7.08 26.39
N ALA A 518 2.42 -8.01 25.54
CA ALA A 518 3.76 -8.60 25.47
C ALA A 518 4.44 -8.29 24.14
N MET A 519 5.78 -8.39 24.14
CA MET A 519 6.60 -8.19 22.94
C MET A 519 7.08 -9.54 22.39
N VAL A 520 6.66 -9.86 21.16
CA VAL A 520 7.11 -11.05 20.44
C VAL A 520 8.18 -10.71 19.42
N ASN A 521 9.24 -11.48 19.35
CA ASN A 521 10.41 -11.21 18.52
C ASN A 521 10.50 -12.16 17.32
N TYR A 522 10.60 -11.60 16.11
CA TYR A 522 10.74 -12.33 14.85
C TYR A 522 12.05 -11.91 14.16
N ILE A 523 12.97 -12.83 13.95
CA ILE A 523 14.27 -12.57 13.33
C ILE A 523 14.14 -12.75 11.81
N GLY A 524 13.75 -11.70 11.12
CA GLY A 524 13.52 -11.71 9.68
C GLY A 524 12.71 -10.50 9.20
N ASN A 525 12.29 -10.56 7.96
CA ASN A 525 11.44 -9.57 7.30
C ASN A 525 9.93 -9.85 7.53
N TYR A 526 9.08 -9.10 6.83
CA TYR A 526 7.63 -9.23 6.97
C TYR A 526 7.09 -10.58 6.48
N ASP A 527 7.68 -11.17 5.43
CA ASP A 527 7.27 -12.48 4.94
C ASP A 527 7.55 -13.57 5.98
N TYR A 528 8.72 -13.54 6.63
CA TYR A 528 9.05 -14.42 7.74
C TYR A 528 8.09 -14.25 8.93
N TYR A 529 7.73 -13.01 9.26
CA TYR A 529 6.75 -12.73 10.30
C TYR A 529 5.39 -13.39 9.99
N LEU A 530 4.88 -13.27 8.76
CA LEU A 530 3.61 -13.89 8.36
C LEU A 530 3.65 -15.42 8.49
N GLU A 531 4.78 -16.03 8.15
CA GLU A 531 4.95 -17.48 8.25
C GLU A 531 4.95 -17.96 9.71
N LYS A 532 5.55 -17.19 10.62
CA LYS A 532 5.78 -17.60 12.02
C LYS A 532 4.82 -16.97 13.04
N LYS A 533 3.97 -16.03 12.63
CA LYS A 533 3.09 -15.28 13.53
C LYS A 533 2.26 -16.20 14.45
N GLU A 534 1.54 -17.16 13.88
CA GLU A 534 0.65 -18.02 14.66
C GLU A 534 1.42 -18.87 15.69
N GLU A 535 2.57 -19.42 15.28
CA GLU A 535 3.41 -20.29 16.12
C GLU A 535 4.01 -19.51 17.31
N LEU A 536 4.68 -18.38 17.02
CA LEU A 536 5.41 -17.63 18.05
C LEU A 536 4.48 -16.82 18.96
N THR A 537 3.36 -16.30 18.46
CA THR A 537 2.37 -15.61 19.30
C THR A 537 1.74 -16.56 20.31
N GLN A 538 1.44 -17.81 19.94
CA GLN A 538 0.92 -18.81 20.89
C GLN A 538 1.92 -19.14 22.00
N ILE A 539 3.22 -19.11 21.72
CA ILE A 539 4.28 -19.45 22.69
C ILE A 539 4.56 -18.27 23.64
N TYR A 540 4.71 -17.06 23.10
CA TYR A 540 5.25 -15.91 23.84
C TYR A 540 4.20 -14.89 24.30
N ALA A 541 3.01 -14.89 23.70
CA ALA A 541 1.90 -14.01 24.05
C ALA A 541 0.54 -14.74 23.95
N PRO A 542 0.35 -15.85 24.72
CA PRO A 542 -0.93 -16.55 24.70
C PRO A 542 -2.04 -15.62 25.20
N LYS A 543 -3.20 -15.66 24.53
CA LYS A 543 -4.41 -14.99 25.06
C LYS A 543 -4.77 -15.67 26.37
N GLU A 544 -5.02 -14.90 27.43
CA GLU A 544 -5.67 -15.43 28.62
C GLU A 544 -7.02 -16.03 28.17
N GLU A 545 -7.16 -17.34 28.29
CA GLU A 545 -8.46 -17.97 28.11
C GLU A 545 -9.34 -17.45 29.25
N GLU A 546 -10.30 -16.59 28.93
CA GLU A 546 -11.42 -16.36 29.82
C GLU A 546 -12.05 -17.70 30.13
N ALA A 547 -11.90 -18.17 31.36
CA ALA A 547 -12.62 -19.29 31.89
C ALA A 547 -14.10 -18.92 32.02
N VAL A 548 -14.78 -18.86 30.89
CA VAL A 548 -16.24 -18.73 30.84
C VAL A 548 -16.82 -20.12 30.61
N ALA A 549 -17.39 -20.63 31.66
CA ALA A 549 -18.32 -21.73 31.58
C ALA A 549 -19.49 -21.35 30.65
N ASP A 550 -19.48 -21.90 29.43
CA ASP A 550 -20.72 -22.06 28.69
C ASP A 550 -20.68 -23.23 27.70
N VAL A 551 -21.55 -24.19 27.94
CA VAL A 551 -21.59 -25.51 27.33
C VAL A 551 -22.34 -25.52 25.98
N SER A 552 -22.55 -24.37 25.33
CA SER A 552 -23.28 -24.29 24.04
C SER A 552 -22.48 -23.87 22.81
N ALA A 553 -21.19 -23.56 22.96
CA ALA A 553 -20.37 -23.07 21.85
C ALA A 553 -19.46 -24.12 21.17
N SER A 554 -19.56 -25.40 21.55
CA SER A 554 -18.61 -26.42 21.09
C SER A 554 -18.86 -26.94 19.66
N ALA A 555 -20.08 -26.88 19.14
CA ALA A 555 -20.41 -27.41 17.82
C ALA A 555 -19.92 -26.47 16.68
N THR A 556 -20.04 -25.16 16.86
CA THR A 556 -19.67 -24.16 15.83
C THR A 556 -18.15 -23.96 15.73
N LYS A 557 -17.39 -24.10 16.85
CA LYS A 557 -15.92 -24.05 16.85
C LYS A 557 -15.28 -25.28 16.19
N LEU A 558 -15.90 -26.46 16.34
CA LEU A 558 -15.42 -27.69 15.68
C LEU A 558 -15.62 -27.61 14.16
N ASP A 559 -16.74 -27.07 13.69
CA ASP A 559 -17.04 -26.91 12.27
C ASP A 559 -16.10 -25.87 11.61
N TRP A 560 -15.81 -24.76 12.30
CA TRP A 560 -14.87 -23.72 11.82
C TRP A 560 -13.41 -24.21 11.80
N LYS A 561 -13.01 -25.03 12.79
CA LYS A 561 -11.66 -25.62 12.82
C LYS A 561 -11.48 -26.66 11.72
N GLN A 562 -12.51 -27.46 11.43
CA GLN A 562 -12.50 -28.40 10.32
C GLN A 562 -12.46 -27.69 8.97
N GLN A 563 -13.25 -26.61 8.77
CA GLN A 563 -13.19 -25.78 7.56
C GLN A 563 -11.83 -25.10 7.37
N LYS A 564 -11.20 -24.62 8.45
CA LYS A 564 -9.85 -24.00 8.38
C LYS A 564 -8.77 -25.02 8.06
N GLU A 565 -8.85 -26.24 8.62
CA GLU A 565 -7.93 -27.34 8.30
C GLU A 565 -8.13 -27.83 6.86
N GLU A 566 -9.35 -27.86 6.38
CA GLU A 566 -9.68 -28.23 5.00
C GLU A 566 -9.18 -27.17 3.99
N GLN A 567 -9.35 -25.89 4.29
CA GLN A 567 -8.79 -24.80 3.47
C GLN A 567 -7.26 -24.78 3.48
N ALA A 568 -6.62 -25.04 4.61
CA ALA A 568 -5.17 -25.14 4.70
C ALA A 568 -4.63 -26.35 3.91
N ARG A 569 -5.36 -27.46 3.93
CA ARG A 569 -5.06 -28.67 3.15
C ARG A 569 -5.23 -28.43 1.65
N LEU A 570 -6.29 -27.72 1.24
CA LEU A 570 -6.51 -27.33 -0.15
C LEU A 570 -5.42 -26.38 -0.66
N ARG A 571 -5.03 -25.37 0.11
CA ARG A 571 -3.94 -24.44 -0.26
C ARG A 571 -2.58 -25.14 -0.35
N LYS A 572 -2.31 -26.09 0.55
CA LYS A 572 -1.07 -26.89 0.49
C LYS A 572 -1.05 -27.74 -0.77
N ARG A 573 -2.18 -28.41 -1.09
CA ARG A 573 -2.34 -29.22 -2.30
C ARG A 573 -2.16 -28.36 -3.57
N GLU A 574 -2.74 -27.15 -3.59
CA GLU A 574 -2.61 -26.21 -4.74
C GLU A 574 -1.16 -25.71 -4.92
N ASN A 575 -0.44 -25.42 -3.82
CA ASN A 575 0.96 -25.04 -3.87
C ASN A 575 1.87 -26.19 -4.31
N ASP A 576 1.60 -27.40 -3.83
CA ASP A 576 2.34 -28.60 -4.22
C ASP A 576 2.06 -28.92 -5.70
N LEU A 577 0.82 -28.74 -6.18
CA LEU A 577 0.45 -28.86 -7.59
C LEU A 577 1.25 -27.88 -8.46
N LYS A 578 1.23 -26.58 -8.14
CA LYS A 578 1.99 -25.54 -8.89
C LYS A 578 3.49 -25.81 -8.93
N LYS A 579 4.07 -26.33 -7.84
CA LYS A 579 5.49 -26.68 -7.81
C LYS A 579 5.78 -27.87 -8.73
N THR A 580 4.93 -28.88 -8.71
CA THR A 580 5.06 -30.06 -9.58
C THR A 580 4.92 -29.68 -11.05
N GLU A 581 3.96 -28.80 -11.40
CA GLU A 581 3.79 -28.26 -12.75
C GLU A 581 5.02 -27.48 -13.24
N ALA A 582 5.59 -26.62 -12.40
CA ALA A 582 6.80 -25.86 -12.76
C ALA A 582 8.05 -26.76 -12.93
N GLU A 583 8.15 -27.87 -12.19
CA GLU A 583 9.22 -28.85 -12.38
C GLU A 583 9.02 -29.68 -13.66
N ILE A 584 7.79 -30.04 -14.02
CA ILE A 584 7.44 -30.71 -15.27
C ILE A 584 7.81 -29.81 -16.45
N GLU A 585 7.35 -28.56 -16.48
CA GLU A 585 7.62 -27.60 -17.56
C GLU A 585 9.13 -27.40 -17.79
N LYS A 586 9.91 -27.33 -16.71
CA LYS A 586 11.36 -27.20 -16.78
C LYS A 586 12.04 -28.43 -17.38
N LEU A 587 11.58 -29.63 -17.03
CA LEU A 587 12.14 -30.89 -17.57
C LEU A 587 11.69 -31.13 -19.01
N GLU A 588 10.46 -30.79 -19.39
CA GLU A 588 9.99 -30.84 -20.76
C GLU A 588 10.77 -29.87 -21.67
N THR A 589 11.04 -28.65 -21.19
CA THR A 589 11.87 -27.69 -21.91
C THR A 589 13.27 -28.25 -22.14
N ARG A 590 13.86 -28.87 -21.12
CA ARG A 590 15.22 -29.46 -21.21
C ARG A 590 15.24 -30.69 -22.14
N ASP A 591 14.19 -31.50 -22.14
CA ASP A 591 14.03 -32.65 -23.06
C ASP A 591 13.98 -32.17 -24.51
N GLY A 592 13.23 -31.09 -24.79
CA GLY A 592 13.19 -30.44 -26.12
C GLY A 592 14.54 -29.87 -26.54
N GLU A 593 15.29 -29.21 -25.62
CA GLU A 593 16.64 -28.72 -25.92
C GLU A 593 17.61 -29.86 -26.29
N ILE A 594 17.52 -31.00 -25.60
CA ILE A 594 18.33 -32.18 -25.89
C ILE A 594 18.02 -32.71 -27.28
N ASP A 595 16.76 -32.76 -27.71
CA ASP A 595 16.38 -33.17 -29.06
C ASP A 595 16.93 -32.22 -30.13
N GLU A 596 16.91 -30.90 -29.88
CA GLU A 596 17.52 -29.91 -30.76
C GLU A 596 19.05 -30.05 -30.82
N GLU A 597 19.71 -30.26 -29.65
CA GLU A 597 21.15 -30.53 -29.59
C GLU A 597 21.53 -31.79 -30.36
N MET A 598 20.79 -32.89 -30.22
CA MET A 598 21.03 -34.14 -30.92
C MET A 598 20.77 -34.04 -32.45
N ALA A 599 19.92 -33.10 -32.89
CA ALA A 599 19.67 -32.86 -34.33
C ALA A 599 20.79 -32.07 -35.02
N GLN A 600 21.71 -31.45 -34.27
CA GLN A 600 22.82 -30.72 -34.87
C GLN A 600 23.82 -31.64 -35.58
N PRO A 601 24.25 -31.31 -36.81
CA PRO A 601 25.13 -32.21 -37.62
C PRO A 601 26.50 -32.48 -36.96
N GLU A 602 26.97 -31.56 -36.12
CA GLU A 602 28.25 -31.67 -35.41
C GLU A 602 28.19 -32.67 -34.25
N ILE A 603 27.05 -32.72 -33.54
CA ILE A 603 26.80 -33.62 -32.41
C ILE A 603 26.36 -35.01 -32.89
N ALA A 604 25.59 -35.09 -33.98
CA ALA A 604 25.13 -36.35 -34.56
C ALA A 604 26.29 -37.27 -35.01
N VAL A 605 27.46 -36.73 -35.32
CA VAL A 605 28.68 -37.48 -35.69
C VAL A 605 29.52 -37.86 -34.45
N ASN A 606 29.29 -37.23 -33.32
CA ASN A 606 30.04 -37.49 -32.09
C ASN A 606 29.34 -38.54 -31.21
N VAL A 607 29.73 -39.81 -31.35
CA VAL A 607 29.12 -40.94 -30.64
C VAL A 607 29.17 -40.79 -29.12
N VAL A 608 30.21 -40.15 -28.53
CA VAL A 608 30.36 -39.99 -27.09
C VAL A 608 29.33 -38.99 -26.56
N GLU A 609 29.11 -37.87 -27.25
CA GLU A 609 28.17 -36.85 -26.89
C GLU A 609 26.72 -37.30 -27.10
N CYS A 610 26.42 -38.03 -28.17
CA CYS A 610 25.11 -38.66 -28.38
C CYS A 610 24.75 -39.65 -27.26
N VAL A 611 25.70 -40.45 -26.80
CA VAL A 611 25.45 -41.39 -25.68
C VAL A 611 25.24 -40.65 -24.36
N ARG A 612 25.92 -39.52 -24.15
CA ARG A 612 25.73 -38.66 -22.94
C ARG A 612 24.31 -38.06 -22.95
N LEU A 613 23.92 -37.40 -24.05
CA LEU A 613 22.61 -36.77 -24.19
C LEU A 613 21.47 -37.80 -24.13
N SER A 614 21.66 -39.00 -24.71
CA SER A 614 20.69 -40.08 -24.65
C SER A 614 20.48 -40.61 -23.20
N LYS A 615 21.54 -40.64 -22.38
CA LYS A 615 21.43 -41.01 -20.96
C LYS A 615 20.74 -39.91 -20.14
N GLU A 616 21.05 -38.64 -20.44
CA GLU A 616 20.39 -37.50 -19.80
C GLU A 616 18.89 -37.50 -20.13
N LYS A 617 18.52 -37.72 -21.38
CA LYS A 617 17.13 -37.86 -21.82
C LYS A 617 16.38 -39.00 -21.14
N ALA A 618 17.01 -40.16 -20.99
CA ALA A 618 16.42 -41.31 -20.28
C ALA A 618 16.17 -40.98 -18.77
N ALA A 619 17.09 -40.26 -18.12
CA ALA A 619 16.92 -39.86 -16.74
C ALA A 619 15.84 -38.76 -16.57
N ILE A 620 15.67 -37.89 -17.56
CA ILE A 620 14.59 -36.89 -17.58
C ILE A 620 13.24 -37.59 -17.77
N ALA A 621 13.14 -38.56 -18.67
CA ALA A 621 11.91 -39.34 -18.90
C ALA A 621 11.45 -40.07 -17.64
N GLU A 622 12.37 -40.71 -16.91
CA GLU A 622 12.06 -41.38 -15.63
C GLU A 622 11.53 -40.39 -14.55
N LYS A 623 12.16 -39.20 -14.45
CA LYS A 623 11.69 -38.16 -13.52
C LYS A 623 10.36 -37.54 -13.93
N LEU A 624 10.10 -37.36 -15.21
CA LEU A 624 8.81 -36.88 -15.72
C LEU A 624 7.69 -37.87 -15.37
N GLU A 625 7.94 -39.20 -15.52
CA GLU A 625 6.96 -40.22 -15.15
C GLU A 625 6.62 -40.18 -13.65
N GLU A 626 7.60 -39.99 -12.76
CA GLU A 626 7.38 -39.80 -11.31
C GLU A 626 6.60 -38.51 -11.00
N LEU A 627 6.92 -37.41 -11.70
CA LEU A 627 6.25 -36.12 -11.47
C LEU A 627 4.82 -36.13 -12.02
N TYR A 628 4.55 -36.79 -13.14
CA TYR A 628 3.18 -36.95 -13.66
C TYR A 628 2.33 -37.82 -12.74
N ALA A 629 2.87 -38.91 -12.18
CA ALA A 629 2.16 -39.71 -11.18
C ALA A 629 1.81 -38.89 -9.93
N LYS A 630 2.74 -38.06 -9.48
CA LYS A 630 2.53 -37.15 -8.34
C LYS A 630 1.54 -36.02 -8.68
N TRP A 631 1.55 -35.53 -9.89
CA TRP A 631 0.60 -34.52 -10.38
C TRP A 631 -0.83 -35.10 -10.42
N GLU A 632 -1.01 -36.33 -10.90
CA GLU A 632 -2.32 -37.02 -10.87
C GLU A 632 -2.85 -37.26 -9.44
N GLU A 633 -1.99 -37.50 -8.47
CA GLU A 633 -2.41 -37.60 -7.04
C GLU A 633 -2.82 -36.23 -6.47
N LEU A 634 -2.24 -35.14 -6.95
CA LEU A 634 -2.47 -33.80 -6.48
C LEU A 634 -3.60 -33.09 -7.26
N ALA A 635 -3.84 -33.44 -8.49
CA ALA A 635 -4.94 -32.91 -9.31
C ALA A 635 -6.28 -33.54 -8.93
#